data_5c1502df184141038b7180c6358e0de4
#
_entry.id   5c1502df184141038b7180c6358e0de4
#
_cell.length_a   1.000
_cell.length_b   1.000
_cell.length_c   1.000
_cell.angle_alpha   90.00
_cell.angle_beta   90.00
_cell.angle_gamma   90.00
#
_symmetry.space_group_name_H-M   'P 1'
#
loop_
_entity.id
_entity.type
_entity.pdbx_description
1 polymer ?
#
loop_
_entity_poly.entity_id
_entity_poly.type
_entity_poly.pdbx_seq_one_letter_code
_entity_poly.pdbx_strand_id
1 'polypeptide(L)'
;GRRSSADRARMRRRRQRNRMIQLVLLIILVIAAIAGIVIWKRYSPSKEQYDMKKYYGIEKDGQLGITVDNKVVEAKGKLSDGKAYVAYDVVRDYINSRFYWDSNENVLLYMLPKDMISVDVGSKDYSVSREKKSEDYVILKTEGNTAYIALDFVQQYTNIDYEVSSNPDHVMIRTKWGKTDVATVKKNTQVRYQGGVKSPVLAELKKK
;
A
#
# COMPACT_ATOMS: atom_id res chain seq x y z
N GLY A 1 -64.72 -31.80 -46.98
CA GLY A 1 -65.31 -30.68 -46.26
C GLY A 1 -64.52 -29.40 -46.44
N ARG A 2 -65.05 -28.40 -47.14
CA ARG A 2 -64.45 -27.07 -47.29
C ARG A 2 -64.53 -26.34 -45.95
N ARG A 3 -63.36 -26.10 -45.30
CA ARG A 3 -63.27 -25.24 -44.10
C ARG A 3 -63.86 -23.87 -44.41
N SER A 4 -64.82 -23.41 -43.62
CA SER A 4 -65.53 -22.15 -43.75
C SER A 4 -64.51 -20.95 -43.78
N SER A 5 -64.83 -19.89 -44.56
CA SER A 5 -64.05 -18.66 -44.62
C SER A 5 -63.86 -18.05 -43.23
N ALA A 6 -64.84 -18.25 -42.34
CA ALA A 6 -64.77 -17.82 -40.93
C ALA A 6 -63.67 -18.54 -40.11
N ASP A 7 -63.43 -19.84 -40.35
CA ASP A 7 -62.42 -20.62 -39.66
C ASP A 7 -61.01 -20.22 -40.11
N ARG A 8 -60.83 -19.87 -41.37
CA ARG A 8 -59.57 -19.34 -41.88
C ARG A 8 -59.22 -17.95 -41.30
N ALA A 9 -60.24 -17.10 -41.14
CA ALA A 9 -60.08 -15.80 -40.52
C ALA A 9 -59.71 -15.90 -39.01
N ARG A 10 -60.36 -16.83 -38.28
CA ARG A 10 -60.07 -17.14 -36.87
C ARG A 10 -58.66 -17.68 -36.71
N MET A 11 -58.17 -18.57 -37.57
CA MET A 11 -56.82 -19.10 -37.53
C MET A 11 -55.77 -18.03 -37.86
N ARG A 12 -56.02 -17.14 -38.80
CA ARG A 12 -55.12 -15.99 -39.11
C ARG A 12 -54.99 -15.04 -37.91
N ARG A 13 -56.09 -14.68 -37.23
CA ARG A 13 -56.09 -13.84 -36.02
C ARG A 13 -55.37 -14.51 -34.85
N ARG A 14 -55.53 -15.85 -34.64
CA ARG A 14 -54.79 -16.59 -33.63
C ARG A 14 -53.30 -16.61 -33.93
N ARG A 15 -52.87 -16.84 -35.16
CA ARG A 15 -51.44 -16.80 -35.57
C ARG A 15 -50.86 -15.40 -35.40
N GLN A 16 -51.60 -14.37 -35.74
CA GLN A 16 -51.16 -13.00 -35.60
C GLN A 16 -51.01 -12.60 -34.11
N ARG A 17 -51.98 -12.98 -33.28
CA ARG A 17 -51.92 -12.80 -31.83
C ARG A 17 -50.73 -13.54 -31.20
N ASN A 18 -50.50 -14.79 -31.60
CA ASN A 18 -49.37 -15.56 -31.08
C ASN A 18 -48.03 -14.93 -31.52
N ARG A 19 -47.92 -14.44 -32.74
CA ARG A 19 -46.72 -13.70 -33.19
C ARG A 19 -46.50 -12.40 -32.38
N MET A 20 -47.59 -11.66 -32.12
CA MET A 20 -47.48 -10.45 -31.27
C MET A 20 -47.05 -10.81 -29.84
N ILE A 21 -47.61 -11.86 -29.24
CA ILE A 21 -47.21 -12.34 -27.91
C ILE A 21 -45.72 -12.75 -27.92
N GLN A 22 -45.28 -13.48 -28.94
CA GLN A 22 -43.86 -13.87 -29.09
C GLN A 22 -42.94 -12.65 -29.20
N LEU A 23 -43.32 -11.62 -29.98
CA LEU A 23 -42.57 -10.39 -30.09
C LEU A 23 -42.47 -9.63 -28.75
N VAL A 24 -43.58 -9.53 -28.04
CA VAL A 24 -43.62 -8.89 -26.70
C VAL A 24 -42.74 -9.65 -25.71
N LEU A 25 -42.81 -10.98 -25.70
CA LEU A 25 -41.97 -11.82 -24.84
C LEU A 25 -40.47 -11.63 -25.19
N LEU A 26 -40.15 -11.58 -26.48
CA LEU A 26 -38.77 -11.35 -26.93
C LEU A 26 -38.26 -9.98 -26.48
N ILE A 27 -39.05 -8.92 -26.59
CA ILE A 27 -38.71 -7.57 -26.13
C ILE A 27 -38.46 -7.56 -24.61
N ILE A 28 -39.35 -8.21 -23.84
CA ILE A 28 -39.18 -8.30 -22.37
C ILE A 28 -37.89 -9.04 -22.03
N LEU A 29 -37.56 -10.12 -22.75
CA LEU A 29 -36.33 -10.89 -22.54
C LEU A 29 -35.09 -10.04 -22.86
N VAL A 30 -35.11 -9.27 -23.92
CA VAL A 30 -34.02 -8.35 -24.27
C VAL A 30 -33.86 -7.29 -23.21
N ILE A 31 -34.94 -6.67 -22.73
CA ILE A 31 -34.88 -5.67 -21.66
C ILE A 31 -34.32 -6.29 -20.37
N ALA A 32 -34.77 -7.50 -20.00
CA ALA A 32 -34.24 -8.20 -18.83
C ALA A 32 -32.76 -8.54 -18.96
N ALA A 33 -32.31 -8.95 -20.15
CA ALA A 33 -30.88 -9.19 -20.41
C ALA A 33 -30.06 -7.93 -20.27
N ILE A 34 -30.49 -6.81 -20.84
CA ILE A 34 -29.82 -5.52 -20.72
C ILE A 34 -29.78 -5.09 -19.25
N ALA A 35 -30.89 -5.16 -18.53
CA ALA A 35 -30.94 -4.84 -17.12
C ALA A 35 -29.99 -5.72 -16.30
N GLY A 36 -29.95 -7.02 -16.59
CA GLY A 36 -29.01 -7.97 -15.97
C GLY A 36 -27.55 -7.60 -16.20
N ILE A 37 -27.17 -7.24 -17.43
CA ILE A 37 -25.83 -6.80 -17.77
C ILE A 37 -25.46 -5.50 -17.02
N VAL A 38 -26.38 -4.53 -16.96
CA VAL A 38 -26.16 -3.26 -16.26
C VAL A 38 -25.95 -3.50 -14.75
N ILE A 39 -26.81 -4.30 -14.14
CA ILE A 39 -26.69 -4.66 -12.72
C ILE A 39 -25.37 -5.38 -12.47
N TRP A 40 -25.05 -6.41 -13.26
CA TRP A 40 -23.80 -7.15 -13.13
C TRP A 40 -22.58 -6.23 -13.27
N LYS A 41 -22.55 -5.35 -14.30
CA LYS A 41 -21.45 -4.38 -14.48
C LYS A 41 -21.35 -3.40 -13.32
N ARG A 42 -22.48 -2.98 -12.71
CA ARG A 42 -22.49 -2.04 -11.58
C ARG A 42 -21.99 -2.68 -10.29
N TYR A 43 -22.33 -3.93 -9.99
CA TYR A 43 -22.04 -4.61 -8.73
C TYR A 43 -20.87 -5.60 -8.82
N SER A 44 -20.37 -5.90 -10.01
CA SER A 44 -19.19 -6.74 -10.18
C SER A 44 -17.96 -6.09 -9.53
N PRO A 45 -17.23 -6.81 -8.66
CA PRO A 45 -16.02 -6.28 -8.04
C PRO A 45 -14.94 -5.92 -9.05
N SER A 46 -14.23 -4.81 -8.82
CA SER A 46 -13.02 -4.48 -9.60
C SER A 46 -11.93 -5.51 -9.31
N LYS A 47 -11.23 -5.93 -10.36
CA LYS A 47 -10.01 -6.75 -10.30
C LYS A 47 -8.74 -5.92 -10.49
N GLU A 48 -8.89 -4.62 -10.66
CA GLU A 48 -7.79 -3.69 -10.82
C GLU A 48 -6.92 -3.69 -9.57
N GLN A 49 -5.62 -3.92 -9.75
CA GLN A 49 -4.63 -3.82 -8.68
C GLN A 49 -4.23 -2.36 -8.51
N TYR A 50 -4.13 -1.90 -7.27
CA TYR A 50 -3.63 -0.57 -6.99
C TYR A 50 -2.12 -0.54 -7.19
N ASP A 51 -1.62 0.51 -7.81
CA ASP A 51 -0.19 0.71 -7.97
C ASP A 51 0.46 1.01 -6.61
N MET A 52 1.21 0.04 -6.10
CA MET A 52 1.87 0.16 -4.81
C MET A 52 3.03 1.17 -4.82
N LYS A 53 3.67 1.43 -5.98
CA LYS A 53 4.63 2.54 -6.10
C LYS A 53 3.94 3.87 -5.81
N LYS A 54 2.75 4.08 -6.38
CA LYS A 54 1.92 5.26 -6.13
C LYS A 54 1.44 5.33 -4.68
N TYR A 55 1.11 4.18 -4.06
CA TYR A 55 0.71 4.13 -2.66
C TYR A 55 1.80 4.65 -1.72
N TYR A 56 3.05 4.23 -1.94
CA TYR A 56 4.20 4.68 -1.15
C TYR A 56 4.84 5.97 -1.69
N GLY A 57 4.31 6.57 -2.77
CA GLY A 57 4.85 7.77 -3.38
C GLY A 57 6.26 7.60 -3.95
N ILE A 58 6.58 6.41 -4.47
CA ILE A 58 7.87 6.09 -5.08
C ILE A 58 7.86 6.56 -6.53
N GLU A 59 8.66 7.56 -6.85
CA GLU A 59 8.74 8.16 -8.18
C GLU A 59 9.93 7.68 -8.99
N LYS A 60 11.02 7.27 -8.30
CA LYS A 60 12.28 6.87 -8.93
C LYS A 60 12.69 5.50 -8.44
N ASP A 61 13.38 4.75 -9.29
CA ASP A 61 13.98 3.48 -8.90
C ASP A 61 15.08 3.71 -7.84
N GLY A 62 15.16 2.78 -6.89
CA GLY A 62 16.08 2.87 -5.75
C GLY A 62 15.57 3.69 -4.56
N GLN A 63 14.41 4.32 -4.67
CA GLN A 63 13.74 4.91 -3.52
C GLN A 63 13.08 3.82 -2.67
N LEU A 64 13.23 3.96 -1.34
CA LEU A 64 12.56 3.14 -0.34
C LEU A 64 11.35 3.90 0.21
N GLY A 65 10.15 3.36 0.01
CA GLY A 65 8.94 3.90 0.63
C GLY A 65 9.01 3.76 2.15
N ILE A 66 8.50 4.74 2.89
CA ILE A 66 8.56 4.73 4.36
C ILE A 66 7.15 4.78 4.93
N THR A 67 6.88 3.89 5.88
CA THR A 67 5.66 3.91 6.70
C THR A 67 6.06 3.91 8.16
N VAL A 68 5.54 4.86 8.93
CA VAL A 68 5.72 4.94 10.38
C VAL A 68 4.36 4.79 11.06
N ASP A 69 4.21 3.83 11.96
CA ASP A 69 2.96 3.53 12.67
C ASP A 69 1.73 3.48 11.73
N ASN A 70 1.85 2.75 10.62
CA ASN A 70 0.82 2.58 9.58
C ASN A 70 0.48 3.85 8.77
N LYS A 71 1.30 4.88 8.83
CA LYS A 71 1.16 6.10 8.02
C LYS A 71 2.29 6.20 7.01
N VAL A 72 1.96 6.35 5.75
CA VAL A 72 2.95 6.60 4.70
C VAL A 72 3.55 7.99 4.90
N VAL A 73 4.88 8.05 4.89
CA VAL A 73 5.65 9.29 5.02
C VAL A 73 6.06 9.77 3.63
N GLU A 74 6.00 11.07 3.41
CA GLU A 74 6.36 11.68 2.11
C GLU A 74 7.85 11.51 1.78
N ALA A 75 8.72 11.67 2.77
CA ALA A 75 10.15 11.44 2.62
C ALA A 75 10.46 9.98 2.25
N LYS A 76 11.54 9.78 1.51
CA LYS A 76 11.97 8.47 1.02
C LYS A 76 13.28 8.06 1.68
N GLY A 77 13.43 6.76 1.84
CA GLY A 77 14.68 6.14 2.25
C GLY A 77 15.43 5.54 1.07
N LYS A 78 16.45 4.77 1.40
CA LYS A 78 17.30 4.03 0.47
C LYS A 78 17.68 2.67 1.02
N LEU A 79 17.87 1.72 0.13
CA LEU A 79 18.57 0.48 0.43
C LEU A 79 20.01 0.61 -0.03
N SER A 80 20.96 0.32 0.83
CA SER A 80 22.38 0.28 0.49
C SER A 80 23.07 -0.83 1.28
N ASP A 81 23.78 -1.68 0.58
CA ASP A 81 24.51 -2.82 1.16
C ASP A 81 23.62 -3.71 2.06
N GLY A 82 22.37 -3.89 1.66
CA GLY A 82 21.37 -4.68 2.41
C GLY A 82 20.81 -4.00 3.66
N LYS A 83 21.18 -2.76 3.92
CA LYS A 83 20.69 -1.95 5.05
C LYS A 83 19.69 -0.90 4.59
N ALA A 84 18.67 -0.64 5.40
CA ALA A 84 17.70 0.42 5.16
C ALA A 84 18.19 1.72 5.81
N TYR A 85 18.21 2.77 5.01
CA TYR A 85 18.55 4.12 5.44
C TYR A 85 17.34 5.03 5.29
N VAL A 86 17.06 5.84 6.29
CA VAL A 86 15.97 6.82 6.26
C VAL A 86 16.52 8.22 6.40
N ALA A 87 15.83 9.19 5.79
CA ALA A 87 16.21 10.60 5.92
C ALA A 87 16.22 11.02 7.40
N TYR A 88 17.18 11.85 7.78
CA TYR A 88 17.31 12.40 9.15
C TYR A 88 15.99 13.02 9.64
N ASP A 89 15.30 13.77 8.77
CA ASP A 89 14.03 14.41 9.14
C ASP A 89 12.96 13.38 9.57
N VAL A 90 12.94 12.19 8.95
CA VAL A 90 12.05 11.11 9.38
C VAL A 90 12.40 10.62 10.78
N VAL A 91 13.69 10.46 11.06
CA VAL A 91 14.13 10.05 12.40
C VAL A 91 13.76 11.09 13.43
N ARG A 92 14.06 12.37 13.18
CA ARG A 92 13.77 13.48 14.09
C ARG A 92 12.27 13.65 14.36
N ASP A 93 11.47 13.64 13.30
CA ASP A 93 10.07 14.07 13.40
C ASP A 93 9.11 12.93 13.78
N TYR A 94 9.45 11.68 13.45
CA TYR A 94 8.56 10.54 13.64
C TYR A 94 9.08 9.48 14.61
N ILE A 95 10.40 9.43 14.86
CA ILE A 95 11.00 8.35 15.64
C ILE A 95 11.57 8.90 16.95
N ASN A 96 12.59 9.76 16.88
CA ASN A 96 13.27 10.25 18.06
C ASN A 96 13.98 11.60 17.79
N SER A 97 13.45 12.65 18.37
CA SER A 97 13.97 14.02 18.23
C SER A 97 15.31 14.29 18.93
N ARG A 98 15.87 13.31 19.64
CA ARG A 98 17.19 13.43 20.27
C ARG A 98 18.35 13.25 19.29
N PHE A 99 18.07 12.75 18.09
CA PHE A 99 19.04 12.77 17.00
C PHE A 99 19.14 14.19 16.46
N TYR A 100 20.36 14.70 16.31
CA TYR A 100 20.64 16.01 15.76
C TYR A 100 21.68 15.90 14.65
N TRP A 101 21.36 16.39 13.48
CA TRP A 101 22.26 16.47 12.34
C TRP A 101 22.85 17.87 12.21
N ASP A 102 24.16 17.97 12.32
CA ASP A 102 24.90 19.19 12.03
C ASP A 102 25.48 19.11 10.62
N SER A 103 24.86 19.85 9.70
CA SER A 103 25.29 19.90 8.30
C SER A 103 26.58 20.69 8.07
N ASN A 104 26.99 21.55 9.00
CA ASN A 104 28.22 22.32 8.89
C ASN A 104 29.44 21.47 9.27
N GLU A 105 29.28 20.70 10.32
CA GLU A 105 30.34 19.81 10.84
C GLU A 105 30.28 18.41 10.21
N ASN A 106 29.24 18.09 9.43
CA ASN A 106 28.99 16.78 8.85
C ASN A 106 28.98 15.66 9.89
N VAL A 107 28.33 15.91 11.02
CA VAL A 107 28.27 15.00 12.15
C VAL A 107 26.83 14.77 12.60
N LEU A 108 26.50 13.53 12.91
CA LEU A 108 25.26 13.14 13.60
C LEU A 108 25.56 13.03 15.08
N LEU A 109 24.78 13.73 15.89
CA LEU A 109 24.81 13.67 17.34
C LEU A 109 23.57 13.00 17.89
N TYR A 110 23.73 12.22 18.96
CA TYR A 110 22.61 11.69 19.71
C TYR A 110 22.82 11.89 21.20
N MET A 111 21.89 12.60 21.82
CA MET A 111 22.01 12.99 23.22
C MET A 111 21.42 11.91 24.13
N LEU A 112 22.28 11.30 24.93
CA LEU A 112 21.92 10.43 26.05
C LEU A 112 21.86 11.22 27.36
N PRO A 113 21.24 10.72 28.42
CA PRO A 113 21.15 11.45 29.71
C PRO A 113 22.50 11.78 30.34
N LYS A 114 23.54 10.99 30.10
CA LYS A 114 24.90 11.19 30.66
C LYS A 114 25.98 11.19 29.60
N ASP A 115 25.66 10.84 28.37
CA ASP A 115 26.63 10.65 27.30
C ASP A 115 26.13 11.31 26.00
N MET A 116 27.05 11.48 25.08
CA MET A 116 26.74 11.94 23.72
C MET A 116 27.38 10.98 22.73
N ILE A 117 26.61 10.60 21.74
CA ILE A 117 27.10 9.83 20.60
C ILE A 117 27.42 10.81 19.48
N SER A 118 28.54 10.58 18.81
CA SER A 118 28.96 11.35 17.64
C SER A 118 29.37 10.41 16.51
N VAL A 119 28.81 10.64 15.32
CA VAL A 119 29.06 9.85 14.11
C VAL A 119 29.40 10.78 12.96
N ASP A 120 30.55 10.61 12.34
CA ASP A 120 30.92 11.35 11.13
C ASP A 120 30.27 10.73 9.88
N VAL A 121 30.04 11.58 8.86
CA VAL A 121 29.53 11.11 7.57
C VAL A 121 30.47 10.08 6.93
N GLY A 122 29.91 9.00 6.41
CA GLY A 122 30.66 7.94 5.73
C GLY A 122 31.38 6.98 6.66
N SER A 123 31.31 7.19 7.99
CA SER A 123 31.98 6.37 8.97
C SER A 123 31.18 5.15 9.39
N LYS A 124 31.88 4.07 9.69
CA LYS A 124 31.40 2.92 10.46
C LYS A 124 31.66 3.08 11.94
N ASP A 125 32.64 3.96 12.26
CA ASP A 125 33.07 4.24 13.62
C ASP A 125 32.26 5.39 14.20
N TYR A 126 31.99 5.31 15.48
CA TYR A 126 31.33 6.35 16.26
C TYR A 126 31.90 6.43 17.67
N SER A 127 31.68 7.53 18.34
CA SER A 127 32.10 7.69 19.74
C SER A 127 30.88 7.76 20.66
N VAL A 128 30.99 7.14 21.81
CA VAL A 128 30.08 7.32 22.95
C VAL A 128 30.87 8.02 24.03
N SER A 129 30.68 9.34 24.18
CA SER A 129 31.49 10.20 24.98
C SER A 129 32.97 10.16 24.55
N ARG A 130 33.80 9.30 25.13
CA ARG A 130 35.21 9.13 24.78
C ARG A 130 35.59 7.74 24.28
N GLU A 131 34.63 6.81 24.35
CA GLU A 131 34.83 5.45 23.88
C GLU A 131 34.52 5.32 22.40
N LYS A 132 35.44 4.73 21.64
CA LYS A 132 35.26 4.45 20.22
C LYS A 132 34.53 3.11 20.09
N LYS A 133 33.52 3.07 19.21
CA LYS A 133 32.76 1.89 18.79
C LYS A 133 32.71 1.83 17.29
N SER A 134 32.39 0.66 16.74
CA SER A 134 32.29 0.44 15.30
C SER A 134 31.18 -0.52 14.98
N GLU A 135 30.55 -0.30 13.83
CA GLU A 135 29.57 -1.18 13.21
C GLU A 135 30.18 -1.84 11.96
N ASP A 136 29.51 -2.84 11.41
CA ASP A 136 29.91 -3.49 10.16
C ASP A 136 29.41 -2.73 8.90
N TYR A 137 28.62 -1.68 9.08
CA TYR A 137 28.02 -0.83 8.05
C TYR A 137 28.30 0.65 8.27
N VAL A 138 28.18 1.45 7.20
CA VAL A 138 28.26 2.91 7.30
C VAL A 138 27.00 3.43 8.00
N ILE A 139 27.17 4.17 9.10
CA ILE A 139 26.03 4.60 9.94
C ILE A 139 25.28 5.77 9.30
N LEU A 140 26.01 6.74 8.76
CA LEU A 140 25.48 8.00 8.24
C LEU A 140 25.99 8.24 6.82
N LYS A 141 25.09 8.47 5.89
CA LYS A 141 25.38 8.81 4.48
C LYS A 141 24.71 10.13 4.12
N THR A 142 25.28 10.87 3.19
CA THR A 142 24.68 12.09 2.64
C THR A 142 24.50 11.98 1.14
N GLU A 143 23.44 12.58 0.62
CA GLU A 143 23.21 12.75 -0.81
C GLU A 143 22.56 14.11 -1.04
N GLY A 144 23.28 14.97 -1.75
CA GLY A 144 22.92 16.40 -1.80
C GLY A 144 22.83 16.98 -0.39
N ASN A 145 21.72 17.58 -0.06
CA ASN A 145 21.48 18.18 1.25
C ASN A 145 20.80 17.24 2.26
N THR A 146 20.58 16.00 1.90
CA THR A 146 19.86 15.04 2.76
C THR A 146 20.84 14.08 3.44
N ALA A 147 20.77 14.01 4.75
CA ALA A 147 21.45 13.00 5.56
C ALA A 147 20.55 11.78 5.73
N TYR A 148 21.11 10.59 5.58
CA TYR A 148 20.43 9.31 5.72
C TYR A 148 21.11 8.50 6.83
N ILE A 149 20.31 8.02 7.77
CA ILE A 149 20.78 7.25 8.93
C ILE A 149 20.34 5.80 8.75
N ALA A 150 21.24 4.86 9.02
CA ALA A 150 20.92 3.43 9.03
C ALA A 150 19.90 3.12 10.13
N LEU A 151 18.81 2.43 9.79
CA LEU A 151 17.77 2.09 10.75
C LEU A 151 18.27 1.14 11.84
N ASP A 152 19.22 0.27 11.54
CA ASP A 152 19.90 -0.56 12.55
C ASP A 152 20.50 0.28 13.66
N PHE A 153 21.15 1.38 13.31
CA PHE A 153 21.74 2.29 14.29
C PHE A 153 20.67 3.03 15.09
N VAL A 154 19.61 3.49 14.43
CA VAL A 154 18.49 4.13 15.14
C VAL A 154 17.83 3.15 16.12
N GLN A 155 17.69 1.88 15.75
CA GLN A 155 17.11 0.83 16.60
C GLN A 155 17.95 0.53 17.83
N GLN A 156 19.28 0.64 17.76
CA GLN A 156 20.13 0.44 18.93
C GLN A 156 19.85 1.44 20.07
N TYR A 157 19.45 2.66 19.72
CA TYR A 157 19.26 3.76 20.66
C TYR A 157 17.80 4.22 20.81
N THR A 158 16.90 3.58 20.09
CA THR A 158 15.48 3.90 20.14
C THR A 158 14.68 2.61 20.14
N ASN A 159 13.65 2.54 20.96
CA ASN A 159 12.76 1.39 21.00
C ASN A 159 11.83 1.36 19.79
N ILE A 160 12.36 0.96 18.65
CA ILE A 160 11.63 0.75 17.40
C ILE A 160 11.76 -0.69 16.93
N ASP A 161 10.85 -1.09 16.06
CA ASP A 161 10.97 -2.29 15.25
C ASP A 161 10.70 -1.92 13.80
N TYR A 162 11.38 -2.57 12.86
CA TYR A 162 11.14 -2.30 11.45
C TYR A 162 11.26 -3.55 10.59
N GLU A 163 10.54 -3.54 9.49
CA GLU A 163 10.53 -4.60 8.47
C GLU A 163 10.68 -3.99 7.09
N VAL A 164 11.62 -4.52 6.31
CA VAL A 164 11.83 -4.13 4.91
C VAL A 164 11.16 -5.15 4.00
N SER A 165 10.38 -4.68 3.06
CA SER A 165 9.70 -5.50 2.07
C SER A 165 10.00 -4.99 0.67
N SER A 166 9.92 -5.87 -0.32
CA SER A 166 10.14 -5.57 -1.73
C SER A 166 8.83 -5.56 -2.53
N ASN A 167 8.90 -5.05 -3.77
CA ASN A 167 7.80 -4.99 -4.73
C ASN A 167 6.59 -4.12 -4.32
N PRO A 168 6.76 -2.81 -4.20
CA PRO A 168 7.99 -2.02 -4.29
C PRO A 168 8.79 -2.03 -2.98
N ASP A 169 10.05 -1.63 -3.04
CA ASP A 169 10.88 -1.52 -1.84
C ASP A 169 10.29 -0.51 -0.87
N HIS A 170 9.99 -0.96 0.34
CA HIS A 170 9.45 -0.13 1.40
C HIS A 170 9.83 -0.66 2.78
N VAL A 171 9.86 0.24 3.74
CA VAL A 171 10.11 -0.08 5.15
C VAL A 171 8.91 0.33 6.01
N MET A 172 8.51 -0.57 6.88
CA MET A 172 7.49 -0.34 7.91
C MET A 172 8.18 -0.21 9.25
N ILE A 173 8.07 0.95 9.87
CA ILE A 173 8.67 1.28 11.17
C ILE A 173 7.56 1.38 12.20
N ARG A 174 7.75 0.72 13.33
CA ARG A 174 6.87 0.80 14.50
C ARG A 174 7.59 1.51 15.63
N THR A 175 7.00 2.57 16.14
CA THR A 175 7.51 3.35 17.28
C THR A 175 6.63 3.19 18.52
N LYS A 176 5.39 2.71 18.33
CA LYS A 176 4.40 2.52 19.40
C LYS A 176 4.22 1.06 19.72
N TRP A 177 4.35 0.73 21.01
CA TRP A 177 4.16 -0.59 21.56
C TRP A 177 2.86 -0.63 22.34
N GLY A 178 2.00 -1.54 22.00
CA GLY A 178 0.70 -1.70 22.65
C GLY A 178 -0.03 -2.94 22.12
N LYS A 179 -1.25 -3.16 22.59
CA LYS A 179 -2.10 -4.21 22.03
C LYS A 179 -2.43 -3.88 20.61
N THR A 180 -2.10 -4.79 19.70
CA THR A 180 -2.51 -4.71 18.29
C THR A 180 -3.72 -5.61 18.11
N ASP A 181 -4.80 -5.07 17.57
CA ASP A 181 -5.95 -5.88 17.19
C ASP A 181 -5.58 -6.78 16.02
N VAL A 182 -5.77 -8.07 16.22
CA VAL A 182 -5.46 -9.10 15.23
C VAL A 182 -6.76 -9.72 14.75
N ALA A 183 -6.92 -9.80 13.43
CA ALA A 183 -8.06 -10.46 12.80
C ALA A 183 -7.63 -11.74 12.08
N THR A 184 -8.42 -12.81 12.23
CA THR A 184 -8.21 -14.05 11.48
C THR A 184 -9.03 -14.05 10.21
N VAL A 185 -8.40 -14.31 9.08
CA VAL A 185 -9.06 -14.38 7.78
C VAL A 185 -9.85 -15.71 7.67
N LYS A 186 -11.18 -15.63 7.79
CA LYS A 186 -12.07 -16.79 7.73
C LYS A 186 -12.37 -17.31 6.32
N LYS A 187 -12.22 -16.47 5.30
CA LYS A 187 -12.38 -16.80 3.88
C LYS A 187 -11.48 -15.91 3.02
N ASN A 188 -11.10 -16.40 1.85
CA ASN A 188 -10.34 -15.59 0.91
C ASN A 188 -11.05 -14.27 0.65
N THR A 189 -10.35 -13.17 0.81
CA THR A 189 -10.90 -11.82 0.68
C THR A 189 -9.85 -10.86 0.12
N GLN A 190 -10.29 -9.66 -0.22
CA GLN A 190 -9.43 -8.61 -0.77
C GLN A 190 -9.45 -7.38 0.14
N VAL A 191 -8.29 -6.81 0.38
CA VAL A 191 -8.14 -5.48 0.95
C VAL A 191 -8.17 -4.48 -0.20
N ARG A 192 -8.99 -3.45 -0.09
CA ARG A 192 -9.18 -2.43 -1.13
C ARG A 192 -8.72 -1.07 -0.65
N TYR A 193 -8.26 -0.24 -1.60
CA TYR A 193 -7.74 1.09 -1.30
C TYR A 193 -8.79 2.00 -0.62
N GLN A 194 -10.03 1.90 -1.06
CA GLN A 194 -11.17 2.63 -0.47
C GLN A 194 -12.35 1.70 -0.28
N GLY A 195 -13.35 2.13 0.45
CA GLY A 195 -14.62 1.40 0.58
C GLY A 195 -15.29 1.19 -0.78
N GLY A 196 -15.97 0.03 -0.91
CA GLY A 196 -16.75 -0.32 -2.09
C GLY A 196 -16.08 -1.30 -3.05
N VAL A 197 -16.92 -2.07 -3.75
CA VAL A 197 -16.50 -3.17 -4.63
C VAL A 197 -15.76 -2.72 -5.91
N LYS A 198 -15.85 -1.44 -6.27
CA LYS A 198 -15.19 -0.86 -7.45
C LYS A 198 -13.81 -0.29 -7.14
N SER A 199 -13.46 -0.14 -5.86
CA SER A 199 -12.14 0.34 -5.47
C SER A 199 -11.05 -0.68 -5.87
N PRO A 200 -9.88 -0.24 -6.32
CA PRO A 200 -8.77 -1.11 -6.65
C PRO A 200 -8.32 -1.97 -5.46
N VAL A 201 -7.76 -3.12 -5.76
CA VAL A 201 -7.29 -4.11 -4.79
C VAL A 201 -5.87 -3.74 -4.35
N LEU A 202 -5.64 -3.64 -3.05
CA LEU A 202 -4.31 -3.48 -2.44
C LEU A 202 -3.63 -4.83 -2.20
N ALA A 203 -4.38 -5.78 -1.65
CA ALA A 203 -3.84 -7.09 -1.31
C ALA A 203 -4.93 -8.17 -1.34
N GLU A 204 -4.53 -9.40 -1.60
CA GLU A 204 -5.36 -10.58 -1.49
C GLU A 204 -5.00 -11.38 -0.22
N LEU A 205 -5.97 -11.60 0.63
CA LEU A 205 -5.82 -12.36 1.86
C LEU A 205 -6.43 -13.74 1.69
N LYS A 206 -5.65 -14.77 1.99
CA LYS A 206 -6.09 -16.17 1.97
C LYS A 206 -6.63 -16.56 3.35
N LYS A 207 -7.61 -17.46 3.35
CA LYS A 207 -8.06 -18.14 4.58
C LYS A 207 -6.86 -18.79 5.25
N LYS A 208 -6.71 -18.54 6.53
CA LYS A 208 -5.76 -19.22 7.39
C LYS A 208 -6.43 -20.44 8.02
#